data_312f84297cb3872b7d55e1464e12a6ab
#
_entry.id   312f84297cb3872b7d55e1464e12a6ab
#
_cell.length_a   1.000
_cell.length_b   1.000
_cell.length_c   1.000
_cell.angle_alpha   90.00
_cell.angle_beta   90.00
_cell.angle_gamma   90.00
#
_symmetry.space_group_name_H-M   'P 1'
#
loop_
_entity.id
_entity.type
_entity.pdbx_description
1 polymer ?
#
loop_
_entity_poly.entity_id
_entity_poly.type
_entity_poly.pdbx_seq_one_letter_code
_entity_poly.pdbx_strand_id
1 'polypeptide(L)'
;LGISLDWDDFSKITTATPVLCSIVPNGNRTVVDLHYAGGIPAVMKELESVMNKDVLTVTGETLGQILERTSQGDREVIKSMDDPVSRADGIQVLYGNLAPQGALVKTSAVPMEVRRFKGTARVFEGEDECYAAFRAKEIKEGDAVIVRYEGPKGGPGMKELHRITEIIKGIPNTAVITDGRFSGASGGLSIGYLCPEAAEGGPIALVKDGDRITVDLYKDYLHLEVSDKELEARRREWKAVRRPREKGLLGRYARLVNTARSGATLSRE
;
A
#
# COMPACT_ATOMS: atom_id res chain seq x y z
N LEU A 1 -21.92 -0.90 -10.58
CA LEU A 1 -21.79 -1.73 -11.79
C LEU A 1 -22.05 -3.21 -11.53
N GLY A 2 -22.22 -3.64 -10.26
CA GLY A 2 -22.44 -5.04 -9.91
C GLY A 2 -21.20 -5.94 -10.04
N ILE A 3 -20.02 -5.36 -10.22
CA ILE A 3 -18.73 -6.08 -10.26
C ILE A 3 -18.20 -6.18 -8.83
N SER A 4 -17.96 -7.41 -8.37
CA SER A 4 -17.22 -7.65 -7.13
C SER A 4 -15.73 -7.60 -7.43
N LEU A 5 -14.98 -6.82 -6.67
CA LEU A 5 -13.53 -6.72 -6.74
C LEU A 5 -12.98 -6.69 -5.33
N ASP A 6 -12.04 -7.58 -5.03
CA ASP A 6 -11.37 -7.60 -3.73
C ASP A 6 -9.84 -7.63 -3.86
N TRP A 7 -9.13 -7.67 -2.74
CA TRP A 7 -7.67 -7.62 -2.73
C TRP A 7 -7.03 -8.91 -3.28
N ASP A 8 -7.73 -10.03 -3.24
CA ASP A 8 -7.21 -11.27 -3.83
C ASP A 8 -7.24 -11.21 -5.36
N ASP A 9 -8.18 -10.45 -5.94
CA ASP A 9 -8.17 -10.16 -7.38
C ASP A 9 -6.98 -9.29 -7.77
N PHE A 10 -6.64 -8.28 -6.95
CA PHE A 10 -5.41 -7.50 -7.15
C PHE A 10 -4.17 -8.38 -7.09
N SER A 11 -4.05 -9.26 -6.09
CA SER A 11 -2.90 -10.18 -5.98
C SER A 11 -2.76 -11.08 -7.21
N LYS A 12 -3.87 -11.65 -7.71
CA LYS A 12 -3.87 -12.49 -8.91
C LYS A 12 -3.41 -11.70 -10.15
N ILE A 13 -3.95 -10.50 -10.35
CA ILE A 13 -3.62 -9.66 -11.51
C ILE A 13 -2.17 -9.21 -11.45
N THR A 14 -1.70 -8.71 -10.30
CA THR A 14 -0.32 -8.20 -10.18
C THR A 14 0.72 -9.31 -10.27
N THR A 15 0.41 -10.53 -9.82
CA THR A 15 1.29 -11.68 -9.99
C THR A 15 1.38 -12.14 -11.44
N ALA A 16 0.28 -12.02 -12.21
CA ALA A 16 0.23 -12.41 -13.61
C ALA A 16 0.74 -11.32 -14.57
N THR A 17 0.84 -10.07 -14.13
CA THR A 17 1.18 -8.93 -14.97
C THR A 17 2.60 -8.42 -14.65
N PRO A 18 3.56 -8.53 -15.56
CA PRO A 18 4.91 -8.06 -15.33
C PRO A 18 5.00 -6.53 -15.37
N VAL A 19 6.06 -5.99 -14.75
CA VAL A 19 6.39 -4.56 -14.83
C VAL A 19 7.09 -4.27 -16.17
N LEU A 20 6.46 -3.47 -17.00
CA LEU A 20 6.97 -3.15 -18.35
C LEU A 20 7.74 -1.84 -18.42
N CYS A 21 7.56 -0.93 -17.44
CA CYS A 21 8.17 0.39 -17.48
C CYS A 21 8.84 0.71 -16.14
N SER A 22 10.07 1.28 -16.22
CA SER A 22 10.84 1.72 -15.06
C SER A 22 10.82 3.26 -14.98
N ILE A 23 9.72 3.79 -14.45
CA ILE A 23 9.43 5.23 -14.38
C ILE A 23 9.74 5.78 -12.98
N VAL A 24 10.27 7.00 -12.90
CA VAL A 24 10.50 7.71 -11.63
C VAL A 24 9.22 7.71 -10.78
N PRO A 25 9.28 7.39 -9.47
CA PRO A 25 10.48 7.25 -8.61
C PRO A 25 11.09 5.84 -8.57
N ASN A 26 10.55 4.85 -9.26
CA ASN A 26 11.01 3.45 -9.20
C ASN A 26 12.01 3.12 -10.32
N GLY A 27 12.36 4.08 -11.12
CA GLY A 27 13.31 3.94 -12.23
C GLY A 27 13.93 5.28 -12.60
N ASN A 28 14.57 5.31 -13.75
CA ASN A 28 15.32 6.48 -14.23
C ASN A 28 14.66 7.21 -15.41
N ARG A 29 13.56 6.68 -15.95
CA ARG A 29 12.78 7.33 -17.02
C ARG A 29 11.68 8.20 -16.42
N THR A 30 11.30 9.26 -17.11
CA THR A 30 10.23 10.16 -16.69
C THR A 30 8.89 9.77 -17.33
N VAL A 31 7.79 10.34 -16.85
CA VAL A 31 6.48 10.23 -17.52
C VAL A 31 6.51 10.86 -18.92
N VAL A 32 7.37 11.85 -19.13
CA VAL A 32 7.57 12.48 -20.45
C VAL A 32 8.23 11.50 -21.42
N ASP A 33 9.24 10.74 -20.96
CA ASP A 33 9.85 9.67 -21.76
C ASP A 33 8.81 8.61 -22.15
N LEU A 34 7.96 8.20 -21.19
CA LEU A 34 6.87 7.27 -21.46
C LEU A 34 5.89 7.82 -22.51
N HIS A 35 5.54 9.11 -22.42
CA HIS A 35 4.66 9.75 -23.41
C HIS A 35 5.22 9.65 -24.83
N TYR A 36 6.49 10.02 -25.01
CA TYR A 36 7.14 9.96 -26.32
C TYR A 36 7.41 8.53 -26.80
N ALA A 37 7.51 7.56 -25.90
CA ALA A 37 7.63 6.15 -26.22
C ALA A 37 6.31 5.50 -26.70
N GLY A 38 5.21 6.25 -26.78
CA GLY A 38 3.89 5.78 -27.19
C GLY A 38 2.83 5.82 -26.08
N GLY A 39 3.23 6.18 -24.86
CA GLY A 39 2.33 6.43 -23.71
C GLY A 39 1.60 5.18 -23.23
N ILE A 40 0.54 5.43 -22.48
CA ILE A 40 -0.32 4.36 -21.95
C ILE A 40 -0.93 3.47 -23.05
N PRO A 41 -1.37 3.98 -24.20
CA PRO A 41 -1.86 3.10 -25.28
C PRO A 41 -0.84 2.05 -25.72
N ALA A 42 0.45 2.42 -25.84
CA ALA A 42 1.50 1.48 -26.22
C ALA A 42 1.79 0.45 -25.12
N VAL A 43 1.69 0.82 -23.82
CA VAL A 43 1.74 -0.14 -22.71
C VAL A 43 0.57 -1.12 -22.79
N MET A 44 -0.65 -0.62 -23.05
CA MET A 44 -1.84 -1.47 -23.23
C MET A 44 -1.71 -2.38 -24.45
N LYS A 45 -1.10 -1.90 -25.54
CA LYS A 45 -0.81 -2.72 -26.72
C LYS A 45 0.10 -3.89 -26.38
N GLU A 46 1.10 -3.67 -25.55
CA GLU A 46 1.99 -4.74 -25.09
C GLU A 46 1.28 -5.78 -24.23
N LEU A 47 0.28 -5.36 -23.44
CA LEU A 47 -0.55 -6.22 -22.58
C LEU A 47 -1.77 -6.81 -23.32
N GLU A 48 -1.91 -6.62 -24.62
CA GLU A 48 -3.11 -6.97 -25.42
C GLU A 48 -3.54 -8.45 -25.23
N SER A 49 -2.59 -9.35 -25.09
CA SER A 49 -2.85 -10.80 -24.95
C SER A 49 -3.53 -11.17 -23.62
N VAL A 50 -3.44 -10.34 -22.60
CA VAL A 50 -4.02 -10.57 -21.26
C VAL A 50 -5.20 -9.64 -20.95
N MET A 51 -5.57 -8.75 -21.87
CA MET A 51 -6.65 -7.78 -21.68
C MET A 51 -7.95 -8.25 -22.31
N ASN A 52 -9.08 -7.91 -21.69
CA ASN A 52 -10.40 -8.08 -22.31
C ASN A 52 -10.61 -6.96 -23.34
N LYS A 53 -10.56 -7.31 -24.62
CA LYS A 53 -10.64 -6.38 -25.75
C LYS A 53 -12.06 -5.93 -26.10
N ASP A 54 -13.07 -6.63 -25.61
CA ASP A 54 -14.47 -6.36 -25.97
C ASP A 54 -15.11 -5.29 -25.06
N VAL A 55 -14.36 -4.79 -24.07
CA VAL A 55 -14.88 -3.77 -23.17
C VAL A 55 -14.99 -2.42 -23.88
N LEU A 56 -16.14 -1.76 -23.67
CA LEU A 56 -16.38 -0.41 -24.19
C LEU A 56 -15.58 0.63 -23.37
N THR A 57 -14.90 1.52 -24.06
CA THR A 57 -14.16 2.63 -23.44
C THR A 57 -14.96 3.93 -23.43
N VAL A 58 -14.44 4.96 -22.78
CA VAL A 58 -15.08 6.29 -22.72
C VAL A 58 -15.17 6.98 -24.07
N THR A 59 -14.42 6.53 -25.08
CA THR A 59 -14.49 7.06 -26.46
C THR A 59 -15.66 6.50 -27.27
N GLY A 60 -16.40 5.52 -26.74
CA GLY A 60 -17.45 4.80 -27.45
C GLY A 60 -16.94 3.67 -28.36
N GLU A 61 -15.64 3.41 -28.37
CA GLU A 61 -15.01 2.30 -29.07
C GLU A 61 -14.65 1.19 -28.10
N THR A 62 -14.54 -0.05 -28.59
CA THR A 62 -13.97 -1.12 -27.79
C THR A 62 -12.47 -0.95 -27.61
N LEU A 63 -11.92 -1.52 -26.53
CA LEU A 63 -10.48 -1.53 -26.31
C LEU A 63 -9.73 -2.17 -27.50
N GLY A 64 -10.28 -3.25 -28.06
CA GLY A 64 -9.71 -3.92 -29.25
C GLY A 64 -9.56 -2.96 -30.43
N GLN A 65 -10.61 -2.20 -30.77
CA GLN A 65 -10.56 -1.20 -31.86
C GLN A 65 -9.48 -0.13 -31.64
N ILE A 66 -9.28 0.31 -30.37
CA ILE A 66 -8.22 1.25 -30.04
C ILE A 66 -6.86 0.60 -30.22
N LEU A 67 -6.67 -0.63 -29.73
CA LEU A 67 -5.39 -1.33 -29.81
C LEU A 67 -4.99 -1.74 -31.24
N GLU A 68 -5.94 -2.00 -32.14
CA GLU A 68 -5.66 -2.29 -33.55
C GLU A 68 -4.90 -1.17 -34.25
N ARG A 69 -5.22 0.10 -33.94
CA ARG A 69 -4.53 1.28 -34.52
C ARG A 69 -3.39 1.81 -33.65
N THR A 70 -3.15 1.20 -32.48
CA THR A 70 -2.06 1.59 -31.60
C THR A 70 -0.77 0.88 -32.02
N SER A 71 0.28 1.66 -32.26
CA SER A 71 1.61 1.13 -32.53
C SER A 71 2.28 0.59 -31.27
N GLN A 72 3.21 -0.33 -31.45
CA GLN A 72 4.10 -0.74 -30.36
C GLN A 72 4.95 0.44 -29.91
N GLY A 73 5.26 0.48 -28.62
CA GLY A 73 6.08 1.52 -28.04
C GLY A 73 7.59 1.30 -28.23
N ASP A 74 8.36 2.35 -27.90
CA ASP A 74 9.81 2.27 -27.84
C ASP A 74 10.25 1.26 -26.78
N ARG A 75 10.97 0.22 -27.18
CA ARG A 75 11.45 -0.89 -26.34
C ARG A 75 12.49 -0.48 -25.29
N GLU A 76 13.12 0.67 -25.43
CA GLU A 76 14.00 1.19 -24.39
C GLU A 76 13.22 1.66 -23.15
N VAL A 77 11.97 2.09 -23.32
CA VAL A 77 11.12 2.63 -22.28
C VAL A 77 10.00 1.65 -21.88
N ILE A 78 9.36 1.03 -22.88
CA ILE A 78 8.26 0.05 -22.70
C ILE A 78 8.78 -1.33 -23.09
N LYS A 79 9.11 -2.14 -22.10
CA LYS A 79 9.60 -3.52 -22.28
C LYS A 79 8.49 -4.45 -22.77
N SER A 80 8.88 -5.59 -23.36
CA SER A 80 7.92 -6.60 -23.78
C SER A 80 7.48 -7.49 -22.61
N MET A 81 6.36 -8.19 -22.79
CA MET A 81 5.90 -9.23 -21.86
C MET A 81 6.93 -10.36 -21.70
N ASP A 82 7.73 -10.64 -22.75
CA ASP A 82 8.76 -11.69 -22.72
C ASP A 82 10.05 -11.25 -22.04
N ASP A 83 10.39 -9.95 -22.13
CA ASP A 83 11.58 -9.33 -21.52
C ASP A 83 11.19 -8.12 -20.65
N PRO A 84 10.47 -8.31 -19.56
CA PRO A 84 9.99 -7.22 -18.71
C PRO A 84 11.09 -6.67 -17.80
N VAL A 85 10.83 -5.49 -17.22
CA VAL A 85 11.68 -4.92 -16.16
C VAL A 85 11.73 -5.85 -14.94
N SER A 86 10.57 -6.40 -14.57
CA SER A 86 10.45 -7.40 -13.49
C SER A 86 9.20 -8.26 -13.71
N ARG A 87 9.28 -9.55 -13.33
CA ARG A 87 8.15 -10.48 -13.45
C ARG A 87 7.25 -10.55 -12.22
N ALA A 88 7.66 -10.02 -11.08
CA ALA A 88 7.00 -10.25 -9.80
C ALA A 88 6.94 -9.01 -8.90
N ASP A 89 6.96 -7.82 -9.46
CA ASP A 89 6.92 -6.58 -8.69
C ASP A 89 5.66 -5.78 -9.02
N GLY A 90 4.91 -5.42 -7.97
CA GLY A 90 3.67 -4.66 -8.12
C GLY A 90 3.11 -4.26 -6.78
N ILE A 91 1.80 -4.27 -6.65
CA ILE A 91 1.10 -4.17 -5.37
C ILE A 91 0.88 -5.59 -4.86
N GLN A 92 1.34 -5.86 -3.66
CA GLN A 92 1.21 -7.16 -2.98
C GLN A 92 0.36 -7.01 -1.72
N VAL A 93 -0.47 -8.01 -1.44
CA VAL A 93 -1.28 -8.07 -0.21
C VAL A 93 -0.56 -8.96 0.79
N LEU A 94 -0.35 -8.43 1.99
CA LEU A 94 0.26 -9.17 3.11
C LEU A 94 -0.81 -9.55 4.12
N TYR A 95 -0.68 -10.74 4.70
CA TYR A 95 -1.56 -11.27 5.73
C TYR A 95 -0.78 -11.70 6.96
N GLY A 96 -1.46 -11.83 8.10
CA GLY A 96 -0.92 -12.33 9.35
C GLY A 96 -1.70 -11.83 10.55
N ASN A 97 -1.24 -12.14 11.75
CA ASN A 97 -1.94 -11.72 12.97
C ASN A 97 -1.96 -10.20 13.15
N LEU A 98 -1.02 -9.46 12.54
CA LEU A 98 -1.02 -7.99 12.54
C LEU A 98 -2.02 -7.42 11.53
N ALA A 99 -2.23 -8.09 10.39
CA ALA A 99 -3.14 -7.69 9.33
C ALA A 99 -4.06 -8.85 8.90
N PRO A 100 -5.01 -9.27 9.74
CA PRO A 100 -5.86 -10.44 9.44
C PRO A 100 -6.79 -10.23 8.26
N GLN A 101 -7.10 -8.99 7.91
CA GLN A 101 -7.87 -8.63 6.73
C GLN A 101 -7.00 -8.08 5.59
N GLY A 102 -5.67 -8.10 5.76
CA GLY A 102 -4.68 -7.70 4.78
C GLY A 102 -4.07 -6.32 5.01
N ALA A 103 -2.93 -6.11 4.38
CA ALA A 103 -2.22 -4.84 4.23
C ALA A 103 -1.58 -4.79 2.85
N LEU A 104 -1.29 -3.62 2.32
CA LEU A 104 -0.72 -3.45 0.99
C LEU A 104 0.73 -2.95 1.05
N VAL A 105 1.56 -3.52 0.19
CA VAL A 105 2.94 -3.07 -0.05
C VAL A 105 3.21 -2.94 -1.55
N LYS A 106 3.98 -1.93 -1.94
CA LYS A 106 4.45 -1.76 -3.32
C LYS A 106 5.83 -2.38 -3.44
N THR A 107 5.91 -3.61 -3.90
CA THR A 107 7.15 -4.40 -3.91
C THR A 107 8.21 -3.87 -4.86
N SER A 108 7.82 -3.21 -5.97
CA SER A 108 8.75 -2.57 -6.90
C SER A 108 9.62 -1.46 -6.27
N ALA A 109 9.21 -0.95 -5.11
CA ALA A 109 9.93 0.08 -4.37
C ALA A 109 10.74 -0.47 -3.18
N VAL A 110 10.66 -1.78 -2.92
CA VAL A 110 11.29 -2.43 -1.76
C VAL A 110 12.62 -3.06 -2.18
N PRO A 111 13.77 -2.57 -1.64
CA PRO A 111 15.06 -3.20 -1.84
C PRO A 111 15.07 -4.67 -1.43
N MET A 112 15.84 -5.50 -2.13
CA MET A 112 15.88 -6.95 -1.91
C MET A 112 16.28 -7.31 -0.48
N GLU A 113 17.14 -6.51 0.13
CA GLU A 113 17.72 -6.72 1.46
C GLU A 113 16.67 -6.63 2.56
N VAL A 114 15.60 -5.86 2.35
CA VAL A 114 14.52 -5.67 3.32
C VAL A 114 13.21 -6.40 2.97
N ARG A 115 13.21 -7.22 1.91
CA ARG A 115 12.05 -8.06 1.57
C ARG A 115 11.78 -9.16 2.62
N ARG A 116 12.76 -9.47 3.44
CA ARG A 116 12.63 -10.20 4.71
C ARG A 116 13.14 -9.29 5.81
N PHE A 117 12.22 -8.81 6.62
CA PHE A 117 12.52 -7.83 7.66
C PHE A 117 12.09 -8.37 9.03
N LYS A 118 12.93 -8.11 10.03
CA LYS A 118 12.60 -8.32 11.44
C LYS A 118 13.05 -7.08 12.21
N GLY A 119 12.09 -6.38 12.80
CA GLY A 119 12.36 -5.14 13.52
C GLY A 119 11.70 -5.06 14.87
N THR A 120 12.04 -4.01 15.60
CA THR A 120 11.45 -3.67 16.90
C THR A 120 10.46 -2.54 16.70
N ALA A 121 9.24 -2.71 17.18
CA ALA A 121 8.18 -1.73 17.03
C ALA A 121 8.50 -0.43 17.76
N ARG A 122 8.31 0.70 17.06
CA ARG A 122 8.24 2.05 17.57
C ARG A 122 6.87 2.62 17.19
N VAL A 123 6.02 2.86 18.18
CA VAL A 123 4.60 3.14 17.98
C VAL A 123 4.30 4.62 18.12
N PHE A 124 3.54 5.17 17.16
CA PHE A 124 3.16 6.56 17.09
C PHE A 124 1.68 6.72 16.80
N GLU A 125 1.03 7.64 17.51
CA GLU A 125 -0.41 7.93 17.39
C GLU A 125 -0.69 8.93 16.25
N GLY A 126 -0.09 8.72 15.10
CA GLY A 126 -0.25 9.51 13.88
C GLY A 126 1.05 10.07 13.32
N GLU A 127 0.94 10.69 12.14
CA GLU A 127 2.09 11.18 11.38
C GLU A 127 2.89 12.26 12.12
N ASP A 128 2.21 13.18 12.82
CA ASP A 128 2.90 14.32 13.44
C ASP A 128 3.85 13.89 14.56
N GLU A 129 3.42 12.95 15.40
CA GLU A 129 4.24 12.36 16.46
C GLU A 129 5.42 11.59 15.89
N CYS A 130 5.18 10.74 14.89
CA CYS A 130 6.22 10.00 14.20
C CYS A 130 7.26 10.93 13.56
N TYR A 131 6.82 11.99 12.88
CA TYR A 131 7.72 12.94 12.26
C TYR A 131 8.56 13.73 13.29
N ALA A 132 7.97 14.08 14.44
CA ALA A 132 8.70 14.71 15.53
C ALA A 132 9.82 13.80 16.07
N ALA A 133 9.54 12.52 16.31
CA ALA A 133 10.53 11.53 16.74
C ALA A 133 11.64 11.31 15.69
N PHE A 134 11.28 11.30 14.40
CA PHE A 134 12.26 11.23 13.32
C PHE A 134 13.22 12.45 13.36
N ARG A 135 12.66 13.65 13.48
CA ARG A 135 13.46 14.88 13.59
C ARG A 135 14.37 14.90 14.83
N ALA A 136 13.90 14.30 15.92
CA ALA A 136 14.68 14.12 17.16
C ALA A 136 15.73 12.99 17.08
N LYS A 137 15.79 12.25 15.94
CA LYS A 137 16.69 11.10 15.72
C LYS A 137 16.43 9.93 16.69
N GLU A 138 15.21 9.76 17.11
CA GLU A 138 14.79 8.68 18.00
C GLU A 138 14.51 7.37 17.26
N ILE A 139 14.19 7.45 15.96
CA ILE A 139 14.00 6.28 15.08
C ILE A 139 15.37 5.83 14.56
N LYS A 140 15.62 4.53 14.61
CA LYS A 140 16.91 3.91 14.32
C LYS A 140 16.79 2.79 13.29
N GLU A 141 17.92 2.40 12.74
CA GLU A 141 18.02 1.20 11.92
C GLU A 141 17.48 -0.04 12.68
N GLY A 142 16.71 -0.88 12.00
CA GLY A 142 16.06 -2.04 12.57
C GLY A 142 14.71 -1.75 13.25
N ASP A 143 14.25 -0.50 13.25
CA ASP A 143 12.92 -0.16 13.78
C ASP A 143 11.81 -0.53 12.78
N ALA A 144 10.74 -1.13 13.32
CA ALA A 144 9.44 -1.22 12.68
C ALA A 144 8.58 -0.05 13.16
N VAL A 145 8.52 1.00 12.37
CA VAL A 145 7.80 2.25 12.69
C VAL A 145 6.31 2.03 12.48
N ILE A 146 5.55 1.98 13.56
CA ILE A 146 4.09 1.79 13.54
C ILE A 146 3.42 3.15 13.67
N VAL A 147 2.68 3.55 12.62
CA VAL A 147 1.91 4.79 12.63
C VAL A 147 0.44 4.43 12.51
N ARG A 148 -0.33 4.66 13.54
CA ARG A 148 -1.72 4.21 13.65
C ARG A 148 -2.73 5.34 13.81
N TYR A 149 -4.02 5.02 13.65
CA TYR A 149 -5.13 5.98 13.59
C TYR A 149 -5.06 6.97 12.41
N GLU A 150 -4.53 6.51 11.29
CA GLU A 150 -4.49 7.23 10.01
C GLU A 150 -5.36 6.54 8.94
N GLY A 151 -6.11 5.49 9.32
CA GLY A 151 -7.09 4.79 8.48
C GLY A 151 -8.35 5.61 8.22
N PRO A 152 -9.34 5.04 7.47
CA PRO A 152 -10.56 5.75 7.08
C PRO A 152 -11.33 6.39 8.23
N LYS A 153 -11.40 5.73 9.38
CA LYS A 153 -12.10 6.22 10.58
C LYS A 153 -11.18 6.99 11.52
N GLY A 154 -9.98 6.47 11.75
CA GLY A 154 -9.00 7.08 12.67
C GLY A 154 -8.40 8.37 12.13
N GLY A 155 -8.12 8.45 10.83
CA GLY A 155 -7.67 9.61 10.09
C GLY A 155 -8.62 9.95 8.95
N PRO A 156 -9.83 10.52 9.22
CA PRO A 156 -10.87 10.68 8.23
C PRO A 156 -10.39 11.36 6.94
N GLY A 157 -10.64 10.69 5.78
CA GLY A 157 -10.13 11.09 4.48
C GLY A 157 -8.79 10.47 4.12
N MET A 158 -8.13 9.73 5.02
CA MET A 158 -6.86 9.03 4.80
C MET A 158 -5.84 9.88 4.04
N LYS A 159 -5.37 10.97 4.64
CA LYS A 159 -4.31 11.78 4.04
C LYS A 159 -3.09 10.91 3.72
N GLU A 160 -2.37 11.25 2.66
CA GLU A 160 -1.09 10.60 2.39
C GLU A 160 -0.07 10.93 3.48
N LEU A 161 0.62 9.90 3.98
CA LEU A 161 1.67 10.04 4.98
C LEU A 161 2.99 10.41 4.30
N HIS A 162 3.03 11.61 3.72
CA HIS A 162 4.13 12.05 2.87
C HIS A 162 5.44 12.24 3.66
N ARG A 163 5.36 12.88 4.82
CA ARG A 163 6.56 13.24 5.61
C ARG A 163 7.31 12.03 6.15
N ILE A 164 6.60 10.97 6.52
CA ILE A 164 7.25 9.77 7.06
C ILE A 164 7.87 8.88 6.00
N THR A 165 7.57 9.08 4.72
CA THR A 165 8.30 8.39 3.64
C THR A 165 9.78 8.79 3.57
N GLU A 166 10.14 9.96 4.11
CA GLU A 166 11.52 10.40 4.24
C GLU A 166 12.31 9.56 5.26
N ILE A 167 11.62 9.00 6.27
CA ILE A 167 12.24 8.13 7.28
C ILE A 167 12.90 6.94 6.59
N ILE A 168 12.16 6.26 5.72
CA ILE A 168 12.65 5.06 5.04
C ILE A 168 13.82 5.37 4.10
N LYS A 169 13.81 6.54 3.48
CA LYS A 169 14.92 6.99 2.61
C LYS A 169 16.18 7.34 3.40
N GLY A 170 16.01 7.80 4.64
CA GLY A 170 17.09 8.29 5.49
C GLY A 170 17.68 7.26 6.46
N ILE A 171 16.95 6.18 6.77
CA ILE A 171 17.38 5.18 7.76
C ILE A 171 17.31 3.79 7.12
N PRO A 172 18.48 3.14 6.86
CA PRO A 172 18.52 1.80 6.29
C PRO A 172 17.81 0.76 7.16
N ASN A 173 17.40 -0.36 6.54
CA ASN A 173 16.80 -1.50 7.23
C ASN A 173 15.67 -1.10 8.20
N THR A 174 14.76 -0.23 7.73
CA THR A 174 13.60 0.26 8.50
C THR A 174 12.33 -0.04 7.73
N ALA A 175 11.26 -0.41 8.43
CA ALA A 175 9.93 -0.56 7.88
C ALA A 175 9.00 0.51 8.43
N VAL A 176 8.07 1.03 7.62
CA VAL A 176 6.93 1.83 8.11
C VAL A 176 5.63 1.08 7.84
N ILE A 177 4.84 0.89 8.88
CA ILE A 177 3.61 0.10 8.87
C ILE A 177 2.47 0.98 9.42
N THR A 178 1.38 1.10 8.66
CA THR A 178 0.27 1.99 9.02
C THR A 178 -1.08 1.47 8.54
N ASP A 179 -2.14 1.84 9.26
CA ASP A 179 -3.52 1.70 8.80
C ASP A 179 -3.94 2.83 7.83
N GLY A 180 -3.09 3.86 7.68
CA GLY A 180 -3.21 4.91 6.68
C GLY A 180 -2.68 4.49 5.31
N ARG A 181 -2.32 5.47 4.46
CA ARG A 181 -1.85 5.22 3.10
C ARG A 181 -0.60 6.00 2.73
N PHE A 182 0.11 5.49 1.76
CA PHE A 182 1.25 6.13 1.12
C PHE A 182 0.94 6.53 -0.32
N SER A 183 1.70 7.48 -0.87
CA SER A 183 1.64 7.80 -2.29
C SER A 183 2.37 6.75 -3.14
N GLY A 184 2.12 6.73 -4.44
CA GLY A 184 2.87 5.92 -5.39
C GLY A 184 4.36 6.25 -5.46
N ALA A 185 4.77 7.42 -4.95
CA ALA A 185 6.16 7.86 -4.87
C ALA A 185 6.93 7.35 -3.64
N SER A 186 6.26 6.63 -2.73
CA SER A 186 6.90 6.04 -1.55
C SER A 186 7.86 4.93 -1.94
N GLY A 187 9.04 4.92 -1.29
CA GLY A 187 10.06 3.89 -1.47
C GLY A 187 10.27 3.08 -0.19
N GLY A 188 11.13 2.06 -0.27
CA GLY A 188 11.47 1.20 0.85
C GLY A 188 10.30 0.31 1.32
N LEU A 189 10.44 -0.30 2.50
CA LEU A 189 9.41 -1.18 3.06
C LEU A 189 8.29 -0.36 3.72
N SER A 190 7.40 0.18 2.88
CA SER A 190 6.21 0.94 3.30
C SER A 190 4.98 0.07 3.15
N ILE A 191 4.36 -0.31 4.28
CA ILE A 191 3.17 -1.17 4.36
C ILE A 191 2.01 -0.32 4.84
N GLY A 192 1.00 -0.14 3.99
CA GLY A 192 -0.19 0.68 4.28
C GLY A 192 -1.49 -0.09 4.20
N TYR A 193 -2.60 0.62 4.41
CA TYR A 193 -3.97 0.09 4.34
C TYR A 193 -4.22 -1.11 5.27
N LEU A 194 -3.50 -1.17 6.39
CA LEU A 194 -3.58 -2.31 7.32
C LEU A 194 -5.00 -2.44 7.89
N CYS A 195 -5.58 -3.60 7.70
CA CYS A 195 -6.96 -3.89 8.10
C CYS A 195 -7.04 -5.07 9.09
N PRO A 196 -7.92 -4.96 10.12
CA PRO A 196 -8.70 -3.78 10.52
C PRO A 196 -7.84 -2.63 11.05
N GLU A 197 -8.28 -1.38 10.85
CA GLU A 197 -7.58 -0.19 11.34
C GLU A 197 -7.60 -0.07 12.88
N ALA A 198 -6.70 0.74 13.45
CA ALA A 198 -6.60 0.93 14.89
C ALA A 198 -7.88 1.51 15.51
N ALA A 199 -8.58 2.40 14.81
CA ALA A 199 -9.83 3.00 15.29
C ALA A 199 -10.97 1.99 15.44
N GLU A 200 -10.87 0.83 14.78
CA GLU A 200 -11.80 -0.30 14.90
C GLU A 200 -11.28 -1.41 15.84
N GLY A 201 -10.21 -1.15 16.60
CA GLY A 201 -9.60 -2.15 17.49
C GLY A 201 -8.84 -3.24 16.75
N GLY A 202 -8.39 -2.96 15.52
CA GLY A 202 -7.50 -3.85 14.78
C GLY A 202 -6.20 -4.14 15.53
N PRO A 203 -5.48 -5.22 15.17
CA PRO A 203 -4.26 -5.62 15.88
C PRO A 203 -3.19 -4.54 15.95
N ILE A 204 -3.13 -3.64 14.99
CA ILE A 204 -2.20 -2.49 15.01
C ILE A 204 -2.41 -1.58 16.22
N ALA A 205 -3.66 -1.50 16.75
CA ALA A 205 -3.96 -0.76 17.98
C ALA A 205 -3.34 -1.40 19.22
N LEU A 206 -3.00 -2.69 19.15
CA LEU A 206 -2.50 -3.49 20.27
C LEU A 206 -0.97 -3.58 20.32
N VAL A 207 -0.28 -3.10 19.27
CA VAL A 207 1.18 -3.07 19.22
C VAL A 207 1.71 -2.13 20.30
N LYS A 208 2.75 -2.56 21.00
CA LYS A 208 3.48 -1.76 22.00
C LYS A 208 4.91 -1.52 21.55
N ASP A 209 5.52 -0.44 22.02
CA ASP A 209 6.96 -0.22 21.84
C ASP A 209 7.75 -1.42 22.34
N GLY A 210 8.75 -1.84 21.55
CA GLY A 210 9.59 -2.99 21.85
C GLY A 210 9.06 -4.33 21.33
N ASP A 211 7.81 -4.44 20.87
CA ASP A 211 7.31 -5.66 20.24
C ASP A 211 8.12 -6.01 18.99
N ARG A 212 8.24 -7.30 18.68
CA ARG A 212 8.94 -7.76 17.47
C ARG A 212 7.96 -7.89 16.33
N ILE A 213 8.36 -7.36 15.16
CA ILE A 213 7.59 -7.45 13.91
C ILE A 213 8.40 -8.23 12.88
N THR A 214 7.75 -9.17 12.21
CA THR A 214 8.33 -9.93 11.09
C THR A 214 7.53 -9.66 9.82
N VAL A 215 8.23 -9.32 8.74
CA VAL A 215 7.72 -9.21 7.38
C VAL A 215 8.47 -10.16 6.47
N ASP A 216 7.76 -10.93 5.65
CA ASP A 216 8.36 -11.77 4.59
C ASP A 216 7.51 -11.60 3.31
N LEU A 217 8.01 -10.80 2.37
CA LEU A 217 7.31 -10.53 1.10
C LEU A 217 7.25 -11.75 0.18
N TYR A 218 8.10 -12.74 0.38
CA TYR A 218 8.06 -14.00 -0.41
C TYR A 218 6.95 -14.95 0.07
N LYS A 219 6.36 -14.66 1.25
CA LYS A 219 5.31 -15.48 1.88
C LYS A 219 4.02 -14.71 2.12
N ASP A 220 3.90 -13.48 1.59
CA ASP A 220 2.77 -12.57 1.87
C ASP A 220 2.51 -12.36 3.37
N TYR A 221 3.58 -12.28 4.18
CA TYR A 221 3.50 -12.44 5.62
C TYR A 221 3.83 -11.16 6.38
N LEU A 222 2.94 -10.77 7.30
CA LEU A 222 3.09 -9.65 8.24
C LEU A 222 2.67 -10.08 9.64
N HIS A 223 3.62 -10.18 10.56
CA HIS A 223 3.38 -10.80 11.87
C HIS A 223 3.90 -9.98 13.04
N LEU A 224 3.10 -9.91 14.08
CA LEU A 224 3.44 -9.43 15.41
C LEU A 224 3.82 -10.62 16.29
N GLU A 225 5.08 -10.68 16.74
CA GLU A 225 5.66 -11.77 17.53
C GLU A 225 5.21 -11.68 19.00
N VAL A 226 3.88 -11.70 19.18
CA VAL A 226 3.22 -11.67 20.50
C VAL A 226 2.25 -12.83 20.55
N SER A 227 2.19 -13.52 21.70
CA SER A 227 1.29 -14.68 21.84
C SER A 227 -0.19 -14.27 21.77
N ASP A 228 -1.04 -15.17 21.27
CA ASP A 228 -2.48 -14.93 21.19
C ASP A 228 -3.08 -14.58 22.55
N LYS A 229 -2.57 -15.20 23.63
CA LYS A 229 -3.00 -14.90 25.01
C LYS A 229 -2.71 -13.46 25.40
N GLU A 230 -1.53 -12.95 25.05
CA GLU A 230 -1.15 -11.55 25.31
C GLU A 230 -1.95 -10.58 24.42
N LEU A 231 -2.15 -10.91 23.15
CA LEU A 231 -2.99 -10.11 22.25
C LEU A 231 -4.43 -10.01 22.76
N GLU A 232 -4.99 -11.11 23.26
CA GLU A 232 -6.32 -11.11 23.87
C GLU A 232 -6.36 -10.28 25.15
N ALA A 233 -5.34 -10.33 26.01
CA ALA A 233 -5.24 -9.47 27.18
C ALA A 233 -5.21 -7.99 26.79
N ARG A 234 -4.36 -7.61 25.83
CA ARG A 234 -4.28 -6.24 25.30
C ARG A 234 -5.60 -5.79 24.69
N ARG A 235 -6.33 -6.67 24.00
CA ARG A 235 -7.64 -6.38 23.40
C ARG A 235 -8.70 -6.05 24.44
N ARG A 236 -8.70 -6.74 25.58
CA ARG A 236 -9.62 -6.45 26.71
C ARG A 236 -9.34 -5.10 27.36
N GLU A 237 -8.08 -4.68 27.37
CA GLU A 237 -7.66 -3.39 27.93
C GLU A 237 -7.84 -2.24 26.95
N TRP A 238 -7.89 -2.54 25.63
CA TRP A 238 -7.98 -1.51 24.60
C TRP A 238 -9.28 -0.72 24.73
N LYS A 239 -9.14 0.59 24.57
CA LYS A 239 -10.27 1.53 24.53
C LYS A 239 -10.19 2.34 23.24
N ALA A 240 -11.34 2.52 22.61
CA ALA A 240 -11.41 3.34 21.40
C ALA A 240 -10.90 4.76 21.68
N VAL A 241 -9.88 5.16 20.93
CA VAL A 241 -9.34 6.53 21.01
C VAL A 241 -10.27 7.46 20.23
N ARG A 242 -10.95 8.35 20.96
CA ARG A 242 -11.73 9.43 20.33
C ARG A 242 -10.83 10.61 20.06
N ARG A 243 -10.63 10.92 18.78
CA ARG A 243 -9.86 12.10 18.37
C ARG A 243 -10.78 13.33 18.21
N PRO A 244 -10.29 14.57 18.46
CA PRO A 244 -11.08 15.79 18.33
C PRO A 244 -11.67 16.07 16.94
N ARG A 245 -11.24 15.31 15.91
CA ARG A 245 -11.69 15.42 14.51
C ARG A 245 -13.12 14.91 14.27
N GLU A 246 -13.83 14.49 15.30
CA GLU A 246 -15.19 13.91 15.20
C GLU A 246 -16.32 14.92 14.93
N LYS A 247 -16.01 16.20 14.70
CA LYS A 247 -17.00 17.24 14.41
C LYS A 247 -17.07 17.57 12.93
N GLY A 248 -18.23 18.09 12.50
CA GLY A 248 -18.44 18.56 11.12
C GLY A 248 -18.46 17.43 10.08
N LEU A 249 -17.99 17.73 8.87
CA LEU A 249 -18.01 16.83 7.73
C LEU A 249 -17.13 15.59 7.96
N LEU A 250 -15.91 15.77 8.47
CA LEU A 250 -14.99 14.66 8.72
C LEU A 250 -15.51 13.71 9.79
N GLY A 251 -16.17 14.23 10.84
CA GLY A 251 -16.79 13.38 11.84
C GLY A 251 -17.99 12.60 11.30
N ARG A 252 -18.75 13.19 10.36
CA ARG A 252 -19.83 12.48 9.66
C ARG A 252 -19.25 11.38 8.77
N TYR A 253 -18.21 11.70 7.99
CA TYR A 253 -17.50 10.75 7.15
C TYR A 253 -16.98 9.56 7.96
N ALA A 254 -16.27 9.80 9.07
CA ALA A 254 -15.71 8.74 9.91
C ALA A 254 -16.76 7.74 10.46
N ARG A 255 -18.02 8.20 10.66
CA ARG A 255 -19.12 7.31 11.09
C ARG A 255 -19.70 6.44 9.98
N LEU A 256 -19.62 6.90 8.73
CA LEU A 256 -20.29 6.27 7.58
C LEU A 256 -19.31 5.48 6.70
N VAL A 257 -18.00 5.72 6.81
CA VAL A 257 -17.00 5.11 5.95
C VAL A 257 -16.78 3.65 6.33
N ASN A 258 -16.65 2.80 5.31
CA ASN A 258 -16.26 1.40 5.43
C ASN A 258 -14.73 1.29 5.58
N THR A 259 -14.25 0.06 5.81
CA THR A 259 -12.82 -0.25 5.92
C THR A 259 -12.05 0.05 4.63
N ALA A 260 -10.73 0.20 4.72
CA ALA A 260 -9.87 0.34 3.56
C ALA A 260 -9.99 -0.88 2.62
N ARG A 261 -10.15 -2.10 3.17
CA ARG A 261 -10.38 -3.31 2.39
C ARG A 261 -11.63 -3.23 1.50
N SER A 262 -12.67 -2.57 1.98
CA SER A 262 -13.92 -2.35 1.23
C SER A 262 -13.87 -1.09 0.33
N GLY A 263 -12.68 -0.50 0.13
CA GLY A 263 -12.46 0.68 -0.69
C GLY A 263 -12.76 2.01 -0.01
N ALA A 264 -12.92 2.03 1.33
CA ALA A 264 -13.25 3.23 2.11
C ALA A 264 -14.45 4.01 1.53
N THR A 265 -15.45 3.28 1.04
CA THR A 265 -16.69 3.83 0.52
C THR A 265 -17.65 4.20 1.65
N LEU A 266 -18.56 5.14 1.40
CA LEU A 266 -19.63 5.42 2.35
C LEU A 266 -20.68 4.32 2.29
N SER A 267 -21.06 3.76 3.44
CA SER A 267 -22.17 2.83 3.52
C SER A 267 -23.47 3.53 3.13
N ARG A 268 -24.28 2.87 2.32
CA ARG A 268 -25.70 3.20 2.22
C ARG A 268 -26.38 2.53 3.41
N GLU A 269 -27.00 3.30 4.29
CA GLU A 269 -27.91 2.75 5.29
C GLU A 269 -29.06 1.98 4.61
#